data_8206101dc9c84a1be84dccb3e0197859
#
_entry.id   8206101dc9c84a1be84dccb3e0197859
#
_cell.length_a   1.000
_cell.length_b   1.000
_cell.length_c   1.000
_cell.angle_alpha   90.00
_cell.angle_beta   90.00
_cell.angle_gamma   90.00
#
_symmetry.space_group_name_H-M   'P 1'
#
loop_
_entity.id
_entity.type
_entity.pdbx_description
1 polymer ?
#
loop_
_entity_poly.entity_id
_entity_poly.type
_entity_poly.pdbx_seq_one_letter_code
_entity_poly.pdbx_strand_id
1 'polypeptide(L)'
;DQIQANPDRYIGGETFSIYKNYPAGKFTTTDKIATDWFLVEELIPVQEWTMTDETKEILGYECKSATCTFRGRDYIAYYTEEVPVADGPWKFGGLPGFIMEVWDAHNHYSFTCVGINSKADRAMTMPEVSYNKTSRVKFYQTKYRYDTNPLGYLETVSGIKVDVRGSDGEVRTDLTNPRELTYDYIETDWKNY
;
A
#
# COMPACT_ATOMS: atom_id res chain seq x y z
N ASP A 1 0.15 22.53 -11.06
CA ASP A 1 1.05 23.69 -10.91
C ASP A 1 1.95 23.64 -9.67
N GLN A 2 1.58 22.91 -8.60
CA GLN A 2 2.46 22.73 -7.43
C GLN A 2 3.57 21.68 -7.63
N ILE A 3 3.42 20.80 -8.60
CA ILE A 3 4.40 19.74 -8.92
C ILE A 3 5.69 20.32 -9.52
N GLN A 4 5.59 21.42 -10.26
CA GLN A 4 6.76 22.09 -10.85
C GLN A 4 7.53 22.98 -9.86
N ALA A 5 6.95 23.32 -8.71
CA ALA A 5 7.57 24.25 -7.78
C ALA A 5 8.54 23.60 -6.79
N ASN A 6 8.54 22.27 -6.64
CA ASN A 6 9.43 21.59 -5.71
C ASN A 6 9.63 20.09 -6.06
N PRO A 7 10.47 19.79 -7.06
CA PRO A 7 10.72 18.43 -7.52
C PRO A 7 11.26 17.49 -6.42
N ASP A 8 11.90 18.03 -5.39
CA ASP A 8 12.44 17.26 -4.26
C ASP A 8 11.34 16.80 -3.28
N ARG A 9 10.11 17.26 -3.44
CA ARG A 9 8.95 16.86 -2.61
C ARG A 9 7.98 15.90 -3.31
N TYR A 10 8.21 15.55 -4.57
CA TYR A 10 7.39 14.55 -5.23
C TYR A 10 7.79 13.15 -4.72
N ILE A 11 7.25 12.78 -3.59
CA ILE A 11 7.17 11.38 -3.19
C ILE A 11 6.03 10.81 -4.02
N GLY A 12 6.34 10.03 -5.05
CA GLY A 12 5.33 9.31 -5.81
C GLY A 12 4.45 8.54 -4.83
N GLY A 13 3.13 8.73 -4.93
CA GLY A 13 2.19 7.99 -4.08
C GLY A 13 2.30 6.49 -4.31
N GLU A 14 1.71 5.71 -3.42
CA GLU A 14 1.60 4.25 -3.59
C GLU A 14 0.92 3.92 -4.91
N THR A 15 1.52 3.02 -5.67
CA THR A 15 1.09 2.67 -7.05
C THR A 15 0.33 1.36 -7.12
N PHE A 16 0.14 0.67 -6.01
CA PHE A 16 -0.51 -0.63 -5.97
C PHE A 16 -2.01 -0.57 -6.29
N SER A 17 -2.53 -1.65 -6.88
CA SER A 17 -3.96 -1.91 -7.00
C SER A 17 -4.31 -3.18 -6.24
N ILE A 18 -5.43 -3.17 -5.52
CA ILE A 18 -5.89 -4.32 -4.75
C ILE A 18 -7.26 -4.74 -5.28
N TYR A 19 -7.34 -6.01 -5.67
CA TYR A 19 -8.56 -6.67 -6.08
C TYR A 19 -9.01 -7.59 -4.96
N LYS A 20 -10.07 -7.19 -4.26
CA LYS A 20 -10.62 -7.95 -3.14
C LYS A 20 -11.54 -9.05 -3.64
N ASN A 21 -11.43 -10.23 -3.02
CA ASN A 21 -12.21 -11.41 -3.37
C ASN A 21 -12.07 -11.84 -4.86
N TYR A 22 -10.90 -11.57 -5.43
CA TYR A 22 -10.56 -11.92 -6.80
C TYR A 22 -9.14 -12.50 -6.89
N PRO A 23 -8.99 -13.83 -7.09
CA PRO A 23 -10.06 -14.86 -7.08
C PRO A 23 -10.78 -14.94 -5.71
N ALA A 24 -11.94 -15.62 -5.69
CA ALA A 24 -12.74 -15.75 -4.47
C ALA A 24 -11.90 -16.18 -3.25
N GLY A 25 -12.09 -15.52 -2.12
CA GLY A 25 -11.37 -15.76 -0.87
C GLY A 25 -9.94 -15.18 -0.83
N LYS A 26 -9.52 -14.41 -1.84
CA LYS A 26 -8.17 -13.83 -1.90
C LYS A 26 -8.18 -12.31 -2.10
N PHE A 27 -7.08 -11.70 -1.68
CA PHE A 27 -6.62 -10.42 -2.22
C PHE A 27 -5.62 -10.69 -3.35
N THR A 28 -5.80 -10.01 -4.46
CA THR A 28 -4.79 -9.90 -5.52
C THR A 28 -4.26 -8.47 -5.52
N THR A 29 -2.99 -8.30 -5.21
CA THR A 29 -2.32 -7.00 -5.26
C THR A 29 -1.41 -6.96 -6.47
N THR A 30 -1.50 -5.90 -7.26
CA THR A 30 -0.56 -5.61 -8.33
C THR A 30 0.18 -4.32 -8.03
N ASP A 31 1.49 -4.31 -8.25
CA ASP A 31 2.35 -3.15 -8.05
C ASP A 31 3.58 -3.24 -8.94
N LYS A 32 4.36 -2.15 -9.00
CA LYS A 32 5.60 -2.08 -9.77
C LYS A 32 6.81 -1.97 -8.86
N ILE A 33 7.89 -2.64 -9.28
CA ILE A 33 9.23 -2.36 -8.79
C ILE A 33 10.08 -2.06 -10.04
N ALA A 34 10.61 -0.87 -10.13
CA ALA A 34 11.20 -0.35 -11.36
C ALA A 34 10.19 -0.41 -12.54
N THR A 35 10.55 -1.15 -13.59
CA THR A 35 9.70 -1.36 -14.78
C THR A 35 8.84 -2.62 -14.72
N ASP A 36 9.11 -3.50 -13.76
CA ASP A 36 8.49 -4.82 -13.69
C ASP A 36 7.20 -4.79 -12.88
N TRP A 37 6.18 -5.43 -13.43
CA TRP A 37 4.93 -5.67 -12.73
C TRP A 37 5.02 -6.91 -11.85
N PHE A 38 4.53 -6.78 -10.63
CA PHE A 38 4.41 -7.87 -9.67
C PHE A 38 2.95 -8.15 -9.38
N LEU A 39 2.66 -9.42 -9.09
CA LEU A 39 1.36 -9.88 -8.64
C LEU A 39 1.53 -10.73 -7.40
N VAL A 40 0.83 -10.34 -6.34
CA VAL A 40 0.78 -11.04 -5.07
C VAL A 40 -0.64 -11.51 -4.81
N GLU A 41 -0.83 -12.82 -4.69
CA GLU A 41 -2.08 -13.40 -4.21
C GLU A 41 -1.91 -13.87 -2.77
N GLU A 42 -2.84 -13.51 -1.90
CA GLU A 42 -2.89 -13.98 -0.52
C GLU A 42 -4.33 -14.29 -0.10
N LEU A 43 -4.50 -15.23 0.83
CA LEU A 43 -5.81 -15.45 1.44
C LEU A 43 -6.23 -14.19 2.21
N ILE A 44 -7.53 -13.87 2.16
CA ILE A 44 -8.07 -12.75 2.94
C ILE A 44 -7.87 -13.08 4.44
N PRO A 45 -7.00 -12.36 5.16
CA PRO A 45 -6.78 -12.63 6.56
C PRO A 45 -7.96 -12.13 7.39
N VAL A 46 -8.28 -12.85 8.45
CA VAL A 46 -9.24 -12.37 9.46
C VAL A 46 -8.61 -11.17 10.19
N GLN A 47 -9.37 -10.10 10.32
CA GLN A 47 -9.01 -8.93 11.11
C GLN A 47 -9.81 -8.96 12.41
N GLU A 48 -9.09 -9.06 13.52
CA GLU A 48 -9.70 -9.13 14.85
C GLU A 48 -9.99 -7.72 15.37
N TRP A 49 -11.20 -7.23 15.09
CA TRP A 49 -11.63 -5.91 15.51
C TRP A 49 -12.16 -5.91 16.96
N THR A 50 -11.71 -4.96 17.75
CA THR A 50 -12.25 -4.63 19.07
C THR A 50 -13.08 -3.37 18.96
N MET A 51 -14.40 -3.49 19.22
CA MET A 51 -15.32 -2.35 19.20
C MET A 51 -15.03 -1.42 20.38
N THR A 52 -15.19 -0.11 20.17
CA THR A 52 -15.09 0.90 21.21
C THR A 52 -16.41 1.67 21.33
N ASP A 53 -16.56 2.45 22.39
CA ASP A 53 -17.79 3.23 22.64
C ASP A 53 -17.80 4.59 21.92
N GLU A 54 -16.74 4.89 21.16
CA GLU A 54 -16.66 6.17 20.43
C GLU A 54 -17.52 6.14 19.18
N THR A 55 -18.18 7.25 18.94
CA THR A 55 -18.99 7.49 17.73
C THR A 55 -18.69 8.86 17.13
N LYS A 56 -18.88 8.99 15.82
CA LYS A 56 -18.87 10.28 15.14
C LYS A 56 -19.71 10.25 13.86
N GLU A 57 -20.06 11.41 13.34
CA GLU A 57 -20.72 11.53 12.04
C GLU A 57 -19.69 11.72 10.93
N ILE A 58 -19.79 10.97 9.83
CA ILE A 58 -18.98 11.13 8.62
C ILE A 58 -19.92 11.12 7.41
N LEU A 59 -19.92 12.17 6.64
CA LEU A 59 -20.77 12.34 5.44
C LEU A 59 -22.28 12.13 5.72
N GLY A 60 -22.74 12.48 6.94
CA GLY A 60 -24.13 12.31 7.36
C GLY A 60 -24.48 10.91 7.86
N TYR A 61 -23.52 9.98 7.97
CA TYR A 61 -23.70 8.65 8.53
C TYR A 61 -23.20 8.60 9.97
N GLU A 62 -23.96 7.98 10.87
CA GLU A 62 -23.47 7.65 12.20
C GLU A 62 -22.46 6.53 12.12
N CYS A 63 -21.25 6.77 12.62
CA CYS A 63 -20.15 5.80 12.59
C CYS A 63 -19.73 5.39 13.99
N LYS A 64 -19.56 4.09 14.19
CA LYS A 64 -19.00 3.46 15.39
C LYS A 64 -17.52 3.21 15.22
N SER A 65 -16.77 3.19 16.30
CA SER A 65 -15.34 2.98 16.29
C SER A 65 -14.94 1.55 16.64
N ALA A 66 -13.83 1.10 16.03
CA ALA A 66 -13.19 -0.17 16.33
C ALA A 66 -11.66 -0.05 16.15
N THR A 67 -10.91 -0.91 16.84
CA THR A 67 -9.45 -0.99 16.74
C THR A 67 -9.00 -2.39 16.35
N CYS A 68 -7.89 -2.50 15.65
CA CYS A 68 -7.23 -3.78 15.39
C CYS A 68 -5.73 -3.60 15.19
N THR A 69 -4.97 -4.68 15.44
CA THR A 69 -3.59 -4.80 14.95
C THR A 69 -3.60 -5.58 13.64
N PHE A 70 -3.09 -4.96 12.57
CA PHE A 70 -3.08 -5.58 11.27
C PHE A 70 -1.80 -5.24 10.50
N ARG A 71 -1.15 -6.24 9.91
CA ARG A 71 0.08 -6.08 9.10
C ARG A 71 1.20 -5.31 9.80
N GLY A 72 1.31 -5.47 11.14
CA GLY A 72 2.37 -4.87 11.95
C GLY A 72 2.08 -3.44 12.40
N ARG A 73 0.83 -2.98 12.25
CA ARG A 73 0.39 -1.65 12.72
C ARG A 73 -0.90 -1.77 13.51
N ASP A 74 -1.08 -0.86 14.48
CA ASP A 74 -2.33 -0.69 15.20
C ASP A 74 -3.17 0.36 14.49
N TYR A 75 -4.44 0.04 14.26
CA TYR A 75 -5.38 0.87 13.51
C TYR A 75 -6.60 1.24 14.35
N ILE A 76 -7.12 2.43 14.08
CA ILE A 76 -8.41 2.90 14.55
C ILE A 76 -9.28 3.12 13.32
N ALA A 77 -10.50 2.56 13.31
CA ALA A 77 -11.45 2.69 12.22
C ALA A 77 -12.79 3.20 12.71
N TYR A 78 -13.48 3.97 11.85
CA TYR A 78 -14.88 4.32 12.00
C TYR A 78 -15.68 3.72 10.85
N TYR A 79 -16.74 3.01 11.17
CA TYR A 79 -17.57 2.30 10.22
C TYR A 79 -19.06 2.57 10.46
N THR A 80 -19.86 2.46 9.41
CA THR A 80 -21.31 2.62 9.50
C THR A 80 -22.06 1.37 9.04
N GLU A 81 -23.07 0.96 9.80
CA GLU A 81 -23.97 -0.13 9.43
C GLU A 81 -25.07 0.32 8.45
N GLU A 82 -25.24 1.62 8.26
CA GLU A 82 -26.21 2.19 7.30
C GLU A 82 -25.81 1.88 5.83
N VAL A 83 -24.53 1.61 5.59
CA VAL A 83 -24.03 1.06 4.34
C VAL A 83 -23.69 -0.42 4.57
N PRO A 84 -24.59 -1.37 4.22
CA PRO A 84 -24.47 -2.77 4.60
C PRO A 84 -23.49 -3.54 3.70
N VAL A 85 -22.28 -3.05 3.59
CA VAL A 85 -21.16 -3.64 2.84
C VAL A 85 -19.99 -3.77 3.80
N ALA A 86 -19.65 -4.98 4.19
CA ALA A 86 -18.55 -5.26 5.11
C ALA A 86 -17.18 -5.10 4.42
N ASP A 87 -16.88 -3.89 3.94
CA ASP A 87 -15.68 -3.56 3.18
C ASP A 87 -15.08 -2.21 3.64
N GLY A 88 -13.93 -1.85 3.12
CA GLY A 88 -13.22 -0.62 3.44
C GLY A 88 -12.07 -0.34 2.48
N PRO A 89 -11.29 0.71 2.72
CA PRO A 89 -10.13 1.04 1.91
C PRO A 89 -9.02 0.00 2.07
N TRP A 90 -8.09 -0.02 1.14
CA TRP A 90 -6.94 -0.91 1.11
C TRP A 90 -7.35 -2.38 1.36
N LYS A 91 -6.77 -3.07 2.35
CA LYS A 91 -7.10 -4.46 2.72
C LYS A 91 -8.07 -4.55 3.92
N PHE A 92 -8.60 -3.43 4.38
CA PHE A 92 -9.53 -3.43 5.52
C PHE A 92 -10.91 -3.98 5.14
N GLY A 93 -11.54 -4.63 6.13
CA GLY A 93 -12.88 -5.18 6.04
C GLY A 93 -13.23 -5.98 7.31
N GLY A 94 -14.36 -6.68 7.28
CA GLY A 94 -14.78 -7.57 8.38
C GLY A 94 -15.51 -6.89 9.54
N LEU A 95 -15.69 -5.56 9.51
CA LEU A 95 -16.63 -4.87 10.39
C LEU A 95 -18.07 -5.04 9.87
N PRO A 96 -19.10 -4.90 10.75
CA PRO A 96 -20.50 -5.09 10.34
C PRO A 96 -21.04 -3.86 9.58
N GLY A 97 -20.30 -3.39 8.56
CA GLY A 97 -20.64 -2.24 7.75
C GLY A 97 -19.43 -1.70 7.01
N PHE A 98 -19.62 -0.56 6.36
CA PHE A 98 -18.58 0.08 5.53
C PHE A 98 -17.65 0.94 6.37
N ILE A 99 -16.34 0.75 6.19
CA ILE A 99 -15.32 1.54 6.89
C ILE A 99 -15.20 2.90 6.19
N MET A 100 -15.64 3.95 6.88
CA MET A 100 -15.66 5.32 6.40
C MET A 100 -14.32 6.02 6.61
N GLU A 101 -13.60 5.64 7.67
CA GLU A 101 -12.30 6.21 7.99
C GLU A 101 -11.45 5.18 8.74
N VAL A 102 -10.15 5.15 8.45
CA VAL A 102 -9.20 4.33 9.19
C VAL A 102 -7.81 4.95 9.11
N TRP A 103 -7.08 4.95 10.23
CA TRP A 103 -5.70 5.41 10.30
C TRP A 103 -4.89 4.56 11.26
N ASP A 104 -3.57 4.51 11.06
CA ASP A 104 -2.67 3.86 12.00
C ASP A 104 -2.34 4.76 13.20
N ALA A 105 -2.00 4.15 14.36
CA ALA A 105 -1.77 4.85 15.62
C ALA A 105 -0.67 5.94 15.56
N HIS A 106 0.23 5.85 14.59
CA HIS A 106 1.27 6.84 14.34
C HIS A 106 0.91 7.88 13.28
N ASN A 107 -0.28 7.76 12.70
CA ASN A 107 -0.80 8.64 11.66
C ASN A 107 0.08 8.71 10.39
N HIS A 108 0.79 7.60 10.09
CA HIS A 108 1.58 7.47 8.88
C HIS A 108 0.68 7.17 7.66
N TYR A 109 -0.43 6.43 7.89
CA TYR A 109 -1.41 6.06 6.88
C TYR A 109 -2.81 6.40 7.37
N SER A 110 -3.54 7.14 6.54
CA SER A 110 -4.91 7.54 6.81
C SER A 110 -5.74 7.41 5.53
N PHE A 111 -6.92 6.84 5.66
CA PHE A 111 -7.92 6.76 4.59
C PHE A 111 -9.21 7.36 5.09
N THR A 112 -9.76 8.30 4.35
CA THR A 112 -11.03 8.97 4.68
C THR A 112 -11.96 8.88 3.47
N CYS A 113 -13.18 8.39 3.68
CA CYS A 113 -14.22 8.39 2.67
C CYS A 113 -14.64 9.83 2.36
N VAL A 114 -14.54 10.23 1.11
CA VAL A 114 -14.93 11.56 0.64
C VAL A 114 -16.25 11.55 -0.15
N GLY A 115 -16.83 10.38 -0.37
CA GLY A 115 -18.11 10.21 -1.06
C GLY A 115 -18.37 8.75 -1.42
N ILE A 116 -19.65 8.40 -1.51
CA ILE A 116 -20.13 7.07 -1.91
C ILE A 116 -20.96 7.21 -3.18
N ASN A 117 -20.62 6.43 -4.22
CA ASN A 117 -21.39 6.33 -5.43
C ASN A 117 -21.88 4.89 -5.64
N SER A 118 -23.16 4.65 -5.39
CA SER A 118 -23.79 3.33 -5.55
C SER A 118 -24.14 2.99 -7.01
N LYS A 119 -23.94 3.91 -7.95
CA LYS A 119 -24.29 3.76 -9.38
C LYS A 119 -23.05 3.65 -10.27
N ALA A 120 -21.92 3.22 -9.71
CA ALA A 120 -20.73 2.97 -10.51
C ALA A 120 -20.97 1.79 -11.48
N ASP A 121 -20.85 2.04 -12.78
CA ASP A 121 -21.10 1.10 -13.87
C ASP A 121 -19.81 0.59 -14.54
N ARG A 122 -18.66 0.96 -14.00
CA ARG A 122 -17.36 0.54 -14.53
C ARG A 122 -16.98 -0.86 -14.04
N ALA A 123 -16.73 -1.76 -14.97
CA ALA A 123 -16.08 -3.02 -14.65
C ALA A 123 -14.64 -2.76 -14.14
N MET A 124 -14.28 -3.38 -13.02
CA MET A 124 -12.90 -3.41 -12.57
C MET A 124 -12.12 -4.44 -13.39
N THR A 125 -11.08 -4.00 -14.08
CA THR A 125 -10.21 -4.86 -14.87
C THR A 125 -8.78 -4.76 -14.38
N MET A 126 -8.06 -5.87 -14.40
CA MET A 126 -6.62 -5.88 -14.17
C MET A 126 -5.89 -5.49 -15.46
N PRO A 127 -4.77 -4.76 -15.38
CA PRO A 127 -3.94 -4.52 -16.55
C PRO A 127 -3.50 -5.82 -17.23
N GLU A 128 -3.60 -5.89 -18.56
CA GLU A 128 -3.12 -7.00 -19.37
C GLU A 128 -1.61 -6.88 -19.63
N VAL A 129 -0.82 -7.26 -18.62
CA VAL A 129 0.64 -7.20 -18.65
C VAL A 129 1.25 -8.50 -18.13
N SER A 130 2.53 -8.71 -18.40
CA SER A 130 3.26 -9.83 -17.79
C SER A 130 3.54 -9.55 -16.33
N TYR A 131 3.11 -10.43 -15.44
CA TYR A 131 3.32 -10.31 -14.00
C TYR A 131 4.37 -11.27 -13.47
N ASN A 132 5.29 -10.78 -12.67
CA ASN A 132 6.13 -11.58 -11.80
C ASN A 132 5.33 -11.99 -10.56
N LYS A 133 4.81 -13.24 -10.56
CA LYS A 133 4.07 -13.77 -9.41
C LYS A 133 5.01 -14.06 -8.26
N THR A 134 4.66 -13.56 -7.07
CA THR A 134 5.49 -13.72 -5.87
C THR A 134 4.63 -13.74 -4.60
N SER A 135 5.24 -14.14 -3.48
CA SER A 135 4.59 -14.01 -2.17
C SER A 135 4.71 -12.58 -1.65
N ARG A 136 3.79 -12.18 -0.78
CA ARG A 136 3.77 -10.86 -0.13
C ARG A 136 5.10 -10.49 0.51
N VAL A 137 5.66 -11.40 1.32
CA VAL A 137 6.93 -11.16 2.01
C VAL A 137 8.07 -10.93 1.02
N LYS A 138 8.19 -11.79 -0.01
CA LYS A 138 9.21 -11.63 -1.04
C LYS A 138 9.04 -10.34 -1.84
N PHE A 139 7.79 -9.93 -2.10
CA PHE A 139 7.52 -8.66 -2.76
C PHE A 139 8.07 -7.48 -1.96
N TYR A 140 7.74 -7.37 -0.66
CA TYR A 140 8.24 -6.29 0.19
C TYR A 140 9.75 -6.34 0.38
N GLN A 141 10.35 -7.52 0.52
CA GLN A 141 11.81 -7.67 0.56
C GLN A 141 12.46 -7.18 -0.74
N THR A 142 11.85 -7.46 -1.89
CA THR A 142 12.36 -7.01 -3.19
C THR A 142 12.19 -5.50 -3.36
N LYS A 143 11.00 -4.97 -2.99
CA LYS A 143 10.71 -3.54 -3.00
C LYS A 143 11.69 -2.79 -2.09
N TYR A 144 11.94 -3.28 -0.89
CA TYR A 144 12.90 -2.68 0.03
C TYR A 144 14.32 -2.63 -0.54
N ARG A 145 14.79 -3.71 -1.17
CA ARG A 145 16.11 -3.72 -1.84
C ARG A 145 16.18 -2.68 -2.95
N TYR A 146 15.13 -2.56 -3.75
CA TYR A 146 15.06 -1.56 -4.80
C TYR A 146 15.05 -0.15 -4.22
N ASP A 147 14.16 0.13 -3.26
CA ASP A 147 13.98 1.47 -2.70
C ASP A 147 15.23 1.95 -1.91
N THR A 148 15.96 1.02 -1.27
CA THR A 148 17.20 1.35 -0.56
C THR A 148 18.41 1.44 -1.47
N ASN A 149 18.48 0.65 -2.53
CA ASN A 149 19.61 0.65 -3.49
C ASN A 149 19.14 0.32 -4.91
N PRO A 150 18.53 1.28 -5.63
CA PRO A 150 17.98 1.04 -6.97
C PRO A 150 19.02 0.55 -7.98
N LEU A 151 20.22 1.12 -7.98
CA LEU A 151 21.27 0.73 -8.92
C LEU A 151 21.81 -0.66 -8.62
N GLY A 152 22.12 -0.97 -7.37
CA GLY A 152 22.57 -2.31 -6.98
C GLY A 152 21.50 -3.38 -7.20
N TYR A 153 20.21 -3.04 -7.08
CA TYR A 153 19.14 -3.93 -7.47
C TYR A 153 19.13 -4.21 -8.97
N LEU A 154 19.22 -3.15 -9.80
CA LEU A 154 19.26 -3.29 -11.27
C LEU A 154 20.49 -4.07 -11.73
N GLU A 155 21.65 -3.83 -11.14
CA GLU A 155 22.85 -4.62 -11.41
C GLU A 155 22.65 -6.11 -11.12
N THR A 156 21.99 -6.41 -9.99
CA THR A 156 21.72 -7.81 -9.58
C THR A 156 20.77 -8.50 -10.56
N VAL A 157 19.75 -7.78 -11.05
CA VAL A 157 18.73 -8.37 -11.93
C VAL A 157 19.22 -8.46 -13.37
N SER A 158 19.95 -7.44 -13.88
CA SER A 158 20.40 -7.39 -15.27
C SER A 158 21.78 -8.04 -15.48
N GLY A 159 22.59 -8.20 -14.42
CA GLY A 159 24.00 -8.60 -14.52
C GLY A 159 24.92 -7.50 -15.07
N ILE A 160 24.41 -6.30 -15.33
CA ILE A 160 25.16 -5.18 -15.89
C ILE A 160 25.59 -4.24 -14.76
N LYS A 161 26.89 -4.02 -14.60
CA LYS A 161 27.40 -3.01 -13.68
C LYS A 161 27.18 -1.60 -14.27
N VAL A 162 26.70 -0.70 -13.41
CA VAL A 162 26.40 0.68 -13.77
C VAL A 162 27.29 1.62 -12.96
N ASP A 163 28.29 2.21 -13.60
CA ASP A 163 29.10 3.27 -13.02
C ASP A 163 28.44 4.63 -13.33
N VAL A 164 27.83 5.23 -12.31
CA VAL A 164 27.33 6.60 -12.43
C VAL A 164 28.47 7.57 -12.12
N ARG A 165 28.77 8.46 -13.05
CA ARG A 165 29.81 9.48 -12.88
C ARG A 165 29.21 10.87 -12.80
N GLY A 166 29.74 11.69 -11.91
CA GLY A 166 29.44 13.12 -11.87
C GLY A 166 30.04 13.88 -13.08
N SER A 167 29.70 15.14 -13.20
CA SER A 167 30.26 16.03 -14.20
C SER A 167 31.79 16.27 -14.03
N ASP A 168 32.32 15.96 -12.86
CA ASP A 168 33.71 15.95 -12.47
C ASP A 168 34.47 14.67 -12.86
N GLY A 169 33.76 13.67 -13.45
CA GLY A 169 34.27 12.36 -13.83
C GLY A 169 34.40 11.35 -12.68
N GLU A 170 34.18 11.75 -11.44
CA GLU A 170 34.26 10.86 -10.27
C GLU A 170 33.05 9.92 -10.21
N VAL A 171 33.27 8.71 -9.70
CA VAL A 171 32.19 7.72 -9.50
C VAL A 171 31.31 8.16 -8.33
N ARG A 172 30.01 8.27 -8.57
CA ARG A 172 29.00 8.66 -7.59
C ARG A 172 28.60 7.46 -6.70
N THR A 173 29.44 7.18 -5.71
CA THR A 173 29.18 6.07 -4.76
C THR A 173 27.96 6.31 -3.86
N ASP A 174 27.56 7.57 -3.69
CA ASP A 174 26.35 7.97 -2.99
C ASP A 174 25.07 7.44 -3.65
N LEU A 175 25.11 7.15 -4.95
CA LEU A 175 23.99 6.58 -5.71
C LEU A 175 24.01 5.04 -5.76
N THR A 176 25.15 4.42 -5.45
CA THR A 176 25.32 2.96 -5.48
C THR A 176 25.29 2.32 -4.08
N ASN A 177 25.51 3.11 -3.04
CA ASN A 177 25.44 2.64 -1.67
C ASN A 177 23.98 2.55 -1.17
N PRO A 178 23.65 1.55 -0.33
CA PRO A 178 22.35 1.49 0.30
C PRO A 178 22.05 2.74 1.13
N ARG A 179 20.82 3.24 1.04
CA ARG A 179 20.31 4.38 1.81
C ARG A 179 19.23 3.94 2.79
N GLU A 180 19.08 4.66 3.87
CA GLU A 180 17.94 4.50 4.75
C GLU A 180 16.68 5.09 4.11
N LEU A 181 15.54 4.41 4.30
CA LEU A 181 14.25 4.96 3.90
C LEU A 181 13.77 5.94 4.98
N THR A 182 13.28 7.08 4.55
CA THR A 182 12.69 8.10 5.42
C THR A 182 11.22 7.82 5.76
N TYR A 183 10.68 6.72 5.24
CA TYR A 183 9.30 6.27 5.46
C TYR A 183 9.27 4.76 5.68
N ASP A 184 8.19 4.28 6.26
CA ASP A 184 7.92 2.86 6.42
C ASP A 184 6.75 2.43 5.52
N TYR A 185 6.73 1.17 5.07
CA TYR A 185 5.63 0.66 4.28
C TYR A 185 4.36 0.50 5.12
N ILE A 186 3.20 0.50 4.45
CA ILE A 186 1.92 0.27 5.10
C ILE A 186 1.87 -1.10 5.80
N GLU A 187 2.55 -2.10 5.27
CA GLU A 187 2.76 -3.40 5.92
C GLU A 187 4.20 -3.46 6.47
N THR A 188 4.36 -3.75 7.76
CA THR A 188 5.67 -3.81 8.42
C THR A 188 6.01 -5.20 8.94
N ASP A 189 5.05 -6.10 9.05
CA ASP A 189 5.21 -7.46 9.57
C ASP A 189 6.10 -8.37 8.70
N TRP A 190 6.33 -8.02 7.44
CA TRP A 190 7.24 -8.73 6.54
C TRP A 190 8.71 -8.70 7.02
N LYS A 191 9.06 -7.74 7.87
CA LYS A 191 10.42 -7.61 8.47
C LYS A 191 10.75 -8.76 9.43
N ASN A 192 9.74 -9.50 9.87
CA ASN A 192 9.89 -10.60 10.82
C ASN A 192 10.18 -11.96 10.14
N TYR A 193 10.36 -11.96 8.82
CA TYR A 193 10.61 -13.17 7.99
C TYR A 193 11.98 -13.10 7.25
#